data_907545c920bbebaceedcb795a378b53f
#
_entry.id   907545c920bbebaceedcb795a378b53f
#
_cell.length_a   1.000
_cell.length_b   1.000
_cell.length_c   1.000
_cell.angle_alpha   90.00
_cell.angle_beta   90.00
_cell.angle_gamma   90.00
#
_symmetry.space_group_name_H-M   'P 1'
#
loop_
_entity.id
_entity.type
_entity.pdbx_description
1 polymer ?
#
loop_
_entity_poly.entity_id
_entity_poly.type
_entity_poly.pdbx_seq_one_letter_code
_entity_poly.pdbx_strand_id
1 'polypeptide(L)'
;MQVMARRKKMIKQKLIFIIAIIISIFLVYGCNSKNDNQNNNYEGKIILDEQGSFAFGGIVTEAAGEFNGYELFPSSNGQTYHSDHGYAFYQIPINARKYPIVFLHGGGQSARSFETTPDGREGFQNIFLKKGFSVYLVDQPRRGRAGRSSVSTMVDVAPNEQYLFNWFRLGFYPEVNEGVQFKMDEETLNQYYRQATPNTGAFDEEVISDAMSELFNKIGEGILVAHSQGGGPAFFTAIKNNKVKSLVLYEPGGCTFPFPAGEMPSSNDITMPAFLPIQEISVEDFNKLAQIPIVLYFGDFIPNEHSENPFAEEWRLRIGLIKIWEDTLRKHGGDVEIVMLPEVGIYGNTHFPFSDLNNVEVADLLYKYLEDKKLN
;
A
#
# COMPACT_ATOMS: atom_id res chain seq x y z
N MET A 1 -88.19 -26.07 14.23
CA MET A 1 -87.01 -26.23 13.32
C MET A 1 -86.33 -24.88 12.90
N GLN A 2 -87.09 -23.86 12.53
CA GLN A 2 -86.57 -22.58 12.03
C GLN A 2 -85.78 -21.75 13.06
N VAL A 3 -86.09 -21.78 14.38
CA VAL A 3 -85.43 -21.03 15.43
C VAL A 3 -84.00 -21.57 15.69
N MET A 4 -83.80 -22.90 15.62
CA MET A 4 -82.50 -23.53 15.77
C MET A 4 -81.54 -23.23 14.61
N ALA A 5 -82.06 -23.12 13.40
CA ALA A 5 -81.30 -22.78 12.19
C ALA A 5 -80.79 -21.33 12.26
N ARG A 6 -81.63 -20.39 12.71
CA ARG A 6 -81.25 -18.98 12.89
C ARG A 6 -80.15 -18.84 14.01
N ARG A 7 -80.23 -19.57 15.13
CA ARG A 7 -79.24 -19.56 16.18
C ARG A 7 -77.87 -20.10 15.71
N LYS A 8 -77.85 -21.19 14.94
CA LYS A 8 -76.60 -21.71 14.35
C LYS A 8 -75.99 -20.76 13.32
N LYS A 9 -76.77 -20.06 12.54
CA LYS A 9 -76.29 -19.05 11.59
C LYS A 9 -75.66 -17.85 12.27
N MET A 10 -76.29 -17.37 13.38
CA MET A 10 -75.79 -16.26 14.18
C MET A 10 -74.49 -16.58 14.94
N ILE A 11 -74.34 -17.81 15.43
CA ILE A 11 -73.12 -18.28 16.12
C ILE A 11 -71.98 -18.39 15.07
N LYS A 12 -72.28 -18.89 13.86
CA LYS A 12 -71.29 -18.98 12.79
C LYS A 12 -70.81 -17.61 12.30
N GLN A 13 -71.69 -16.63 12.22
CA GLN A 13 -71.37 -15.24 11.86
C GLN A 13 -70.52 -14.57 12.95
N LYS A 14 -70.85 -14.77 14.25
CA LYS A 14 -70.02 -14.25 15.34
C LYS A 14 -68.64 -14.89 15.40
N LEU A 15 -68.51 -16.19 15.13
CA LEU A 15 -67.24 -16.88 15.08
C LEU A 15 -66.35 -16.37 13.94
N ILE A 16 -66.92 -16.13 12.77
CA ILE A 16 -66.18 -15.57 11.61
C ILE A 16 -65.71 -14.14 11.94
N PHE A 17 -66.51 -13.34 12.64
CA PHE A 17 -66.13 -11.97 13.04
C PHE A 17 -65.02 -11.96 14.06
N ILE A 18 -65.02 -12.90 15.04
CA ILE A 18 -63.97 -13.06 16.02
C ILE A 18 -62.67 -13.53 15.36
N ILE A 19 -62.75 -14.46 14.43
CA ILE A 19 -61.57 -14.94 13.68
C ILE A 19 -60.98 -13.80 12.81
N ALA A 20 -61.82 -12.99 12.18
CA ALA A 20 -61.37 -11.83 11.40
C ALA A 20 -60.69 -10.77 12.26
N ILE A 21 -61.14 -10.52 13.48
CA ILE A 21 -60.56 -9.60 14.45
C ILE A 21 -59.19 -10.17 14.95
N ILE A 22 -59.10 -11.47 15.21
CA ILE A 22 -57.87 -12.10 15.64
C ILE A 22 -56.81 -12.04 14.52
N ILE A 23 -57.20 -12.27 13.25
CA ILE A 23 -56.33 -12.17 12.10
C ILE A 23 -55.86 -10.74 11.86
N SER A 24 -56.73 -9.72 12.05
CA SER A 24 -56.35 -8.33 11.94
C SER A 24 -55.44 -7.89 13.08
N ILE A 25 -55.54 -8.43 14.30
CA ILE A 25 -54.63 -8.19 15.41
C ILE A 25 -53.28 -8.84 15.12
N PHE A 26 -53.23 -10.04 14.55
CA PHE A 26 -51.95 -10.66 14.13
C PHE A 26 -51.28 -9.93 12.95
N LEU A 27 -52.04 -9.34 12.02
CA LEU A 27 -51.50 -8.52 10.96
C LEU A 27 -50.98 -7.15 11.43
N VAL A 28 -51.50 -6.60 12.49
CA VAL A 28 -51.02 -5.34 13.09
C VAL A 28 -49.83 -5.58 14.02
N TYR A 29 -49.74 -6.76 14.67
CA TYR A 29 -48.57 -7.14 15.47
C TYR A 29 -47.47 -7.82 14.68
N GLY A 30 -47.72 -8.30 13.45
CA GLY A 30 -46.72 -8.94 12.57
C GLY A 30 -45.93 -7.97 11.69
N CYS A 31 -46.28 -6.68 11.65
CA CYS A 31 -45.54 -5.62 10.93
C CYS A 31 -44.75 -4.66 11.85
N ASN A 32 -44.53 -4.98 13.11
CA ASN A 32 -43.37 -4.46 13.79
C ASN A 32 -42.19 -5.35 13.39
N SER A 33 -41.61 -5.08 12.20
CA SER A 33 -40.21 -5.31 12.02
C SER A 33 -39.52 -4.63 13.22
N LYS A 34 -39.05 -5.43 14.14
CA LYS A 34 -37.98 -4.99 15.00
C LYS A 34 -36.92 -4.44 14.07
N ASN A 35 -36.86 -3.12 13.91
CA ASN A 35 -35.60 -2.47 13.79
C ASN A 35 -34.88 -2.91 15.07
N ASP A 36 -34.20 -4.04 14.98
CA ASP A 36 -33.03 -4.27 15.79
C ASP A 36 -32.06 -3.15 15.40
N ASN A 37 -32.28 -1.97 15.97
CA ASN A 37 -31.22 -1.08 16.34
C ASN A 37 -30.40 -1.87 17.37
N GLN A 38 -29.74 -2.95 16.91
CA GLN A 38 -28.44 -3.26 17.43
C GLN A 38 -27.63 -2.00 17.13
N ASN A 39 -27.57 -1.12 18.11
CA ASN A 39 -26.42 -0.27 18.31
C ASN A 39 -25.25 -1.26 18.47
N ASN A 40 -24.84 -1.84 17.34
CA ASN A 40 -23.59 -2.55 17.24
C ASN A 40 -22.56 -1.49 17.48
N ASN A 41 -22.06 -1.45 18.70
CA ASN A 41 -20.96 -0.59 19.11
C ASN A 41 -19.69 -1.12 18.43
N TYR A 42 -19.57 -0.84 17.12
CA TYR A 42 -18.42 -1.19 16.26
C TYR A 42 -17.34 -0.12 16.32
N GLU A 43 -17.50 0.88 17.18
CA GLU A 43 -16.51 1.93 17.34
C GLU A 43 -15.13 1.33 17.63
N GLY A 44 -14.16 1.63 16.77
CA GLY A 44 -12.81 1.09 16.85
C GLY A 44 -12.61 -0.34 16.30
N LYS A 45 -13.67 -1.04 15.88
CA LYS A 45 -13.57 -2.37 15.25
C LYS A 45 -13.45 -2.27 13.73
N ILE A 46 -12.67 -3.18 13.15
CA ILE A 46 -12.61 -3.38 11.70
C ILE A 46 -13.65 -4.46 11.36
N ILE A 47 -14.61 -4.11 10.50
CA ILE A 47 -15.60 -5.06 9.99
C ILE A 47 -15.39 -5.15 8.49
N LEU A 48 -15.06 -6.33 8.02
CA LEU A 48 -14.79 -6.59 6.61
C LEU A 48 -16.02 -7.14 5.91
N ASP A 49 -16.27 -6.65 4.70
CA ASP A 49 -17.18 -7.26 3.72
C ASP A 49 -16.49 -8.42 3.03
N GLU A 50 -15.20 -8.22 2.65
CA GLU A 50 -14.41 -9.23 1.97
C GLU A 50 -12.94 -9.16 2.38
N GLN A 51 -12.27 -10.32 2.35
CA GLN A 51 -10.80 -10.42 2.36
C GLN A 51 -10.34 -11.61 1.54
N GLY A 52 -9.12 -11.53 1.01
CA GLY A 52 -8.53 -12.62 0.24
C GLY A 52 -7.14 -12.30 -0.25
N SER A 53 -6.67 -13.13 -1.17
CA SER A 53 -5.37 -12.91 -1.80
C SER A 53 -5.33 -13.50 -3.19
N PHE A 54 -4.44 -12.97 -4.03
CA PHE A 54 -4.18 -13.49 -5.36
C PHE A 54 -2.79 -13.12 -5.84
N ALA A 55 -2.27 -13.88 -6.83
CA ALA A 55 -1.11 -13.50 -7.60
C ALA A 55 -1.53 -12.66 -8.81
N PHE A 56 -0.66 -11.74 -9.24
CA PHE A 56 -0.93 -10.87 -10.38
C PHE A 56 0.33 -10.66 -11.22
N GLY A 57 0.13 -10.42 -12.51
CA GLY A 57 1.21 -10.25 -13.48
C GLY A 57 2.11 -11.49 -13.61
N GLY A 58 3.37 -11.24 -13.96
CA GLY A 58 4.38 -12.28 -14.14
C GLY A 58 4.37 -12.90 -15.54
N ILE A 59 5.25 -13.88 -15.71
CA ILE A 59 5.43 -14.58 -16.97
C ILE A 59 5.32 -16.09 -16.78
N VAL A 60 5.00 -16.78 -17.88
CA VAL A 60 5.04 -18.24 -17.96
C VAL A 60 6.09 -18.61 -19.00
N THR A 61 7.09 -19.38 -18.59
CA THR A 61 8.09 -19.96 -19.48
C THR A 61 7.85 -21.44 -19.65
N GLU A 62 8.14 -21.99 -20.83
CA GLU A 62 8.05 -23.41 -21.15
C GLU A 62 9.42 -23.90 -21.57
N ALA A 63 9.86 -24.98 -20.93
CA ALA A 63 11.12 -25.64 -21.32
C ALA A 63 10.91 -26.49 -22.57
N ALA A 64 11.90 -26.51 -23.43
CA ALA A 64 11.87 -27.32 -24.66
C ALA A 64 11.74 -28.83 -24.35
N GLY A 65 11.14 -29.59 -25.28
CA GLY A 65 10.95 -31.03 -25.17
C GLY A 65 9.54 -31.43 -24.75
N GLU A 66 9.35 -32.68 -24.39
CA GLU A 66 8.08 -33.24 -23.95
C GLU A 66 8.19 -33.69 -22.49
N PHE A 67 7.15 -33.42 -21.72
CA PHE A 67 7.06 -33.87 -20.32
C PHE A 67 6.72 -35.35 -20.26
N ASN A 68 7.55 -36.13 -19.57
CA ASN A 68 7.30 -37.54 -19.31
C ASN A 68 6.79 -37.74 -17.86
N GLY A 69 5.50 -37.95 -17.71
CA GLY A 69 4.84 -38.16 -16.39
C GLY A 69 5.17 -39.49 -15.70
N TYR A 70 5.89 -40.41 -16.36
CA TYR A 70 6.32 -41.69 -15.78
C TYR A 70 7.69 -41.62 -15.12
N GLU A 71 8.40 -40.50 -15.21
CA GLU A 71 9.70 -40.32 -14.56
C GLU A 71 9.54 -39.83 -13.13
N LEU A 72 10.06 -40.60 -12.15
CA LEU A 72 10.05 -40.20 -10.74
C LEU A 72 10.94 -38.98 -10.47
N PHE A 73 12.03 -38.83 -11.21
CA PHE A 73 12.95 -37.69 -11.17
C PHE A 73 12.89 -36.95 -12.50
N PRO A 74 11.85 -36.15 -12.72
CA PRO A 74 11.61 -35.54 -14.02
C PRO A 74 12.70 -34.55 -14.39
N SER A 75 13.05 -34.54 -15.68
CA SER A 75 13.81 -33.43 -16.27
C SER A 75 12.96 -32.17 -16.39
N SER A 76 13.54 -31.05 -16.80
CA SER A 76 12.77 -29.84 -17.08
C SER A 76 11.98 -29.89 -18.40
N ASN A 77 12.20 -30.94 -19.23
CA ASN A 77 11.62 -31.04 -20.56
C ASN A 77 10.09 -30.90 -20.56
N GLY A 78 9.58 -30.00 -21.40
CA GLY A 78 8.14 -29.77 -21.55
C GLY A 78 7.41 -29.27 -20.32
N GLN A 79 8.16 -28.80 -19.30
CA GLN A 79 7.55 -28.23 -18.08
C GLN A 79 7.42 -26.74 -18.17
N THR A 80 6.36 -26.21 -17.53
CA THR A 80 6.09 -24.76 -17.40
C THR A 80 6.57 -24.22 -16.08
N TYR A 81 6.96 -22.95 -16.08
CA TYR A 81 7.42 -22.24 -14.90
C TYR A 81 6.75 -20.85 -14.83
N HIS A 82 5.93 -20.64 -13.81
CA HIS A 82 5.30 -19.34 -13.52
C HIS A 82 6.22 -18.55 -12.58
N SER A 83 6.64 -17.35 -13.00
CA SER A 83 7.60 -16.52 -12.26
C SER A 83 7.32 -15.03 -12.41
N ASP A 84 8.05 -14.21 -11.66
CA ASP A 84 8.00 -12.74 -11.72
C ASP A 84 6.60 -12.15 -11.51
N HIS A 85 5.70 -12.90 -10.86
CA HIS A 85 4.40 -12.40 -10.44
C HIS A 85 4.51 -11.67 -9.11
N GLY A 86 3.61 -10.72 -8.86
CA GLY A 86 3.38 -10.15 -7.54
C GLY A 86 2.34 -10.96 -6.76
N TYR A 87 2.23 -10.69 -5.46
CA TYR A 87 1.20 -11.22 -4.58
C TYR A 87 0.49 -10.07 -3.88
N ALA A 88 -0.83 -10.09 -3.86
CA ALA A 88 -1.65 -9.14 -3.11
C ALA A 88 -2.50 -9.86 -2.07
N PHE A 89 -2.45 -9.39 -0.82
CA PHE A 89 -3.44 -9.66 0.21
C PHE A 89 -4.34 -8.44 0.32
N TYR A 90 -5.66 -8.64 0.33
CA TYR A 90 -6.61 -7.52 0.39
C TYR A 90 -7.67 -7.70 1.45
N GLN A 91 -8.14 -6.55 1.95
CA GLN A 91 -9.25 -6.43 2.88
C GLN A 91 -10.14 -5.26 2.45
N ILE A 92 -11.44 -5.52 2.37
CA ILE A 92 -12.46 -4.56 1.98
C ILE A 92 -13.39 -4.36 3.17
N PRO A 93 -13.43 -3.18 3.78
CA PRO A 93 -14.37 -2.90 4.88
C PRO A 93 -15.80 -2.73 4.35
N ILE A 94 -16.79 -2.93 5.21
CA ILE A 94 -18.17 -2.57 4.89
C ILE A 94 -18.25 -1.08 4.58
N ASN A 95 -19.05 -0.71 3.58
CA ASN A 95 -19.17 0.67 3.08
C ASN A 95 -17.82 1.28 2.67
N ALA A 96 -17.00 0.50 1.98
CA ALA A 96 -15.69 0.92 1.51
C ALA A 96 -15.76 2.21 0.67
N ARG A 97 -14.75 3.06 0.83
CA ARG A 97 -14.52 4.25 0.00
C ARG A 97 -14.27 3.85 -1.45
N LYS A 98 -14.46 4.80 -2.36
CA LYS A 98 -14.38 4.56 -3.81
C LYS A 98 -13.03 4.00 -4.25
N TYR A 99 -11.95 4.59 -3.80
CA TYR A 99 -10.61 4.24 -4.23
C TYR A 99 -9.89 3.39 -3.17
N PRO A 100 -9.49 2.14 -3.49
CA PRO A 100 -8.63 1.35 -2.61
C PRO A 100 -7.23 1.98 -2.51
N ILE A 101 -6.55 1.69 -1.39
CA ILE A 101 -5.13 1.99 -1.22
C ILE A 101 -4.33 0.71 -1.47
N VAL A 102 -3.35 0.81 -2.37
CA VAL A 102 -2.38 -0.24 -2.66
C VAL A 102 -1.05 0.15 -2.05
N PHE A 103 -0.53 -0.66 -1.13
CA PHE A 103 0.75 -0.44 -0.46
C PHE A 103 1.87 -1.25 -1.11
N LEU A 104 2.90 -0.56 -1.60
CA LEU A 104 4.09 -1.12 -2.21
C LEU A 104 5.33 -0.81 -1.35
N HIS A 105 5.97 -1.85 -0.84
CA HIS A 105 7.12 -1.75 0.07
C HIS A 105 8.43 -1.36 -0.63
N GLY A 106 9.43 -0.97 0.17
CA GLY A 106 10.78 -0.63 -0.26
C GLY A 106 11.75 -1.82 -0.35
N GLY A 107 13.01 -1.48 -0.55
CA GLY A 107 14.13 -2.43 -0.60
C GLY A 107 14.30 -3.18 0.73
N GLY A 108 14.59 -4.49 0.67
CA GLY A 108 14.74 -5.31 1.86
C GLY A 108 13.47 -5.50 2.69
N GLN A 109 12.31 -5.12 2.18
CA GLN A 109 11.02 -5.17 2.89
C GLN A 109 10.01 -6.08 2.18
N SER A 110 8.86 -6.27 2.81
CA SER A 110 7.67 -6.92 2.27
C SER A 110 6.42 -6.15 2.71
N ALA A 111 5.24 -6.61 2.34
CA ALA A 111 3.96 -6.07 2.78
C ALA A 111 3.86 -5.89 4.30
N ARG A 112 4.60 -6.71 5.08
CA ARG A 112 4.66 -6.65 6.55
C ARG A 112 4.98 -5.25 7.06
N SER A 113 5.71 -4.42 6.32
CA SER A 113 6.06 -3.06 6.73
C SER A 113 4.85 -2.17 7.03
N PHE A 114 3.68 -2.49 6.45
CA PHE A 114 2.44 -1.75 6.63
C PHE A 114 1.43 -2.44 7.57
N GLU A 115 1.73 -3.67 8.03
CA GLU A 115 0.88 -4.44 8.94
C GLU A 115 1.01 -3.93 10.38
N THR A 116 1.54 -4.74 11.28
CA THR A 116 1.82 -4.33 12.67
C THR A 116 3.20 -3.69 12.76
N THR A 117 3.30 -2.57 13.47
CA THR A 117 4.57 -1.90 13.71
C THR A 117 5.52 -2.77 14.55
N PRO A 118 6.85 -2.56 14.52
CA PRO A 118 7.80 -3.36 15.30
C PRO A 118 7.54 -3.38 16.80
N ASP A 119 6.96 -2.34 17.35
CA ASP A 119 6.57 -2.22 18.76
C ASP A 119 5.15 -2.71 19.07
N GLY A 120 4.48 -3.36 18.11
CA GLY A 120 3.20 -4.05 18.29
C GLY A 120 1.94 -3.20 18.12
N ARG A 121 2.06 -1.93 17.70
CA ARG A 121 0.91 -1.05 17.42
C ARG A 121 0.30 -1.35 16.05
N GLU A 122 -0.84 -0.74 15.76
CA GLU A 122 -1.48 -0.79 14.45
C GLU A 122 -0.63 -0.05 13.41
N GLY A 123 -0.35 -0.72 12.29
CA GLY A 123 0.24 -0.09 11.12
C GLY A 123 -0.81 0.49 10.16
N PHE A 124 -0.36 1.02 9.05
CA PHE A 124 -1.22 1.71 8.08
C PHE A 124 -2.36 0.84 7.54
N GLN A 125 -2.17 -0.48 7.41
CA GLN A 125 -3.24 -1.42 7.06
C GLN A 125 -4.49 -1.19 7.91
N ASN A 126 -4.36 -1.32 9.24
CA ASN A 126 -5.49 -1.23 10.15
C ASN A 126 -6.02 0.21 10.27
N ILE A 127 -5.12 1.21 10.25
CA ILE A 127 -5.49 2.61 10.32
C ILE A 127 -6.37 3.00 9.13
N PHE A 128 -5.99 2.62 7.90
CA PHE A 128 -6.77 2.97 6.70
C PHE A 128 -8.03 2.11 6.54
N LEU A 129 -8.05 0.86 7.00
CA LEU A 129 -9.28 0.08 7.11
C LEU A 129 -10.31 0.76 8.03
N LYS A 130 -9.87 1.28 9.19
CA LYS A 130 -10.73 2.04 10.11
C LYS A 130 -11.21 3.36 9.51
N LYS A 131 -10.43 3.96 8.61
CA LYS A 131 -10.80 5.15 7.83
C LYS A 131 -11.73 4.81 6.64
N GLY A 132 -12.06 3.53 6.44
CA GLY A 132 -13.00 3.04 5.42
C GLY A 132 -12.39 2.76 4.05
N PHE A 133 -11.07 2.73 3.92
CA PHE A 133 -10.43 2.35 2.66
C PHE A 133 -10.29 0.84 2.54
N SER A 134 -10.56 0.30 1.35
CA SER A 134 -10.05 -1.02 0.98
C SER A 134 -8.53 -0.97 0.90
N VAL A 135 -7.87 -1.99 1.43
CA VAL A 135 -6.41 -2.05 1.51
C VAL A 135 -5.89 -3.27 0.77
N TYR A 136 -4.92 -3.05 -0.10
CA TYR A 136 -4.15 -4.09 -0.78
C TYR A 136 -2.69 -4.02 -0.35
N LEU A 137 -2.22 -5.06 0.30
CA LEU A 137 -0.82 -5.23 0.72
C LEU A 137 -0.08 -6.08 -0.30
N VAL A 138 0.94 -5.50 -0.93
CA VAL A 138 1.65 -6.13 -2.05
C VAL A 138 3.03 -6.62 -1.61
N ASP A 139 3.33 -7.89 -1.93
CA ASP A 139 4.71 -8.34 -2.09
C ASP A 139 5.06 -8.25 -3.58
N GLN A 140 6.02 -7.41 -3.90
CA GLN A 140 6.46 -7.21 -5.30
C GLN A 140 7.11 -8.48 -5.87
N PRO A 141 7.16 -8.65 -7.20
CA PRO A 141 7.90 -9.74 -7.84
C PRO A 141 9.29 -9.96 -7.24
N ARG A 142 9.68 -11.22 -7.10
CA ARG A 142 10.97 -11.65 -6.54
C ARG A 142 11.15 -11.30 -5.06
N ARG A 143 10.05 -11.18 -4.30
CA ARG A 143 10.10 -10.82 -2.88
C ARG A 143 8.97 -11.51 -2.09
N GLY A 144 9.25 -11.90 -0.83
CA GLY A 144 8.24 -12.42 0.10
C GLY A 144 7.43 -13.59 -0.47
N ARG A 145 6.10 -13.46 -0.45
CA ARG A 145 5.15 -14.45 -0.98
C ARG A 145 5.15 -14.54 -2.53
N ALA A 146 5.81 -13.61 -3.20
CA ALA A 146 5.99 -13.54 -4.66
C ALA A 146 7.41 -13.95 -5.08
N GLY A 147 8.03 -14.89 -4.38
CA GLY A 147 9.45 -15.19 -4.47
C GLY A 147 9.90 -16.01 -5.66
N ARG A 148 9.03 -16.46 -6.58
CA ARG A 148 9.46 -17.18 -7.80
C ARG A 148 10.00 -16.19 -8.83
N SER A 149 11.29 -16.38 -9.20
CA SER A 149 12.02 -15.48 -10.11
C SER A 149 12.35 -16.19 -11.42
N SER A 150 12.29 -15.47 -12.54
CA SER A 150 12.77 -15.95 -13.85
C SER A 150 14.30 -15.93 -13.97
N VAL A 151 14.97 -15.23 -13.04
CA VAL A 151 16.43 -15.13 -12.98
C VAL A 151 16.95 -15.73 -11.68
N SER A 152 18.07 -16.44 -11.76
CA SER A 152 18.71 -16.99 -10.57
C SER A 152 19.41 -15.88 -9.77
N THR A 153 19.42 -16.02 -8.46
CA THR A 153 20.24 -15.22 -7.55
C THR A 153 20.70 -16.05 -6.37
N MET A 154 21.77 -15.60 -5.73
CA MET A 154 22.14 -16.09 -4.39
C MET A 154 21.57 -15.13 -3.36
N VAL A 155 20.98 -15.67 -2.32
CA VAL A 155 20.55 -14.89 -1.16
C VAL A 155 21.75 -14.74 -0.23
N ASP A 156 22.32 -13.56 -0.20
CA ASP A 156 23.51 -13.27 0.63
C ASP A 156 23.16 -13.28 2.12
N VAL A 157 24.08 -13.82 2.90
CA VAL A 157 24.07 -13.74 4.36
C VAL A 157 25.03 -12.62 4.76
N ALA A 158 24.61 -11.36 4.56
CA ALA A 158 25.43 -10.21 4.87
C ALA A 158 24.89 -9.49 6.13
N PRO A 159 25.70 -9.41 7.24
CA PRO A 159 25.33 -8.61 8.39
C PRO A 159 25.40 -7.13 8.04
N ASN A 160 24.27 -6.41 8.14
CA ASN A 160 24.15 -5.00 7.74
C ASN A 160 23.26 -4.15 8.65
N GLU A 161 22.88 -4.65 9.83
CA GLU A 161 21.89 -3.98 10.69
C GLU A 161 22.38 -2.60 11.16
N GLN A 162 23.68 -2.45 11.52
CA GLN A 162 24.26 -1.17 11.92
C GLN A 162 24.32 -0.17 10.77
N TYR A 163 24.58 -0.65 9.55
CA TYR A 163 24.51 0.16 8.34
C TYR A 163 23.09 0.65 8.09
N LEU A 164 22.09 -0.24 8.21
CA LEU A 164 20.67 0.11 8.07
C LEU A 164 20.19 1.05 9.19
N PHE A 165 20.72 0.92 10.40
CA PHE A 165 20.45 1.84 11.49
C PHE A 165 20.76 3.30 11.09
N ASN A 166 21.95 3.53 10.51
CA ASN A 166 22.37 4.85 10.04
C ASN A 166 21.54 5.29 8.82
N TRP A 167 21.37 4.38 7.86
CA TRP A 167 20.68 4.67 6.60
C TRP A 167 19.22 5.06 6.81
N PHE A 168 18.58 4.41 7.78
CA PHE A 168 17.17 4.64 8.10
C PHE A 168 16.98 5.73 9.17
N ARG A 169 18.05 6.42 9.55
CA ARG A 169 18.04 7.58 10.42
C ARG A 169 17.51 7.33 11.84
N LEU A 170 17.71 6.10 12.39
CA LEU A 170 17.51 5.88 13.81
C LEU A 170 18.57 6.66 14.63
N GLY A 171 19.74 6.87 14.05
CA GLY A 171 20.86 7.59 14.61
C GLY A 171 22.12 7.41 13.78
N PHE A 172 23.28 7.61 14.39
CA PHE A 172 24.60 7.24 13.88
C PHE A 172 25.20 6.23 14.86
N TYR A 173 25.07 4.95 14.52
CA TYR A 173 25.35 3.85 15.43
C TYR A 173 26.70 4.01 16.17
N PRO A 174 26.74 3.79 17.51
CA PRO A 174 25.62 3.35 18.35
C PRO A 174 24.71 4.47 18.89
N GLU A 175 24.96 5.72 18.56
CA GLU A 175 24.23 6.87 19.08
C GLU A 175 22.84 7.00 18.38
N VAL A 176 21.82 7.22 19.20
CA VAL A 176 20.42 7.37 18.74
C VAL A 176 20.11 8.85 18.52
N ASN A 177 19.39 9.19 17.49
CA ASN A 177 18.91 10.56 17.29
C ASN A 177 17.98 11.00 18.43
N GLU A 178 18.23 12.20 18.98
CA GLU A 178 17.37 12.76 20.01
C GLU A 178 15.96 13.01 19.45
N GLY A 179 14.94 12.53 20.18
CA GLY A 179 13.52 12.69 19.77
C GLY A 179 13.07 11.74 18.68
N VAL A 180 13.89 10.75 18.29
CA VAL A 180 13.47 9.75 17.29
C VAL A 180 12.16 9.05 17.68
N GLN A 181 11.25 8.95 16.77
CA GLN A 181 9.93 8.32 16.97
C GLN A 181 9.99 6.79 16.77
N PHE A 182 11.00 6.19 17.40
CA PHE A 182 11.19 4.74 17.37
C PHE A 182 11.47 4.25 18.80
N LYS A 183 10.82 3.16 19.20
CA LYS A 183 11.05 2.57 20.53
C LYS A 183 12.33 1.75 20.53
N MET A 184 13.36 2.22 21.21
CA MET A 184 14.72 1.68 21.19
C MET A 184 14.94 0.53 22.21
N ASP A 185 13.93 -0.31 22.48
CA ASP A 185 14.14 -1.53 23.26
C ASP A 185 14.51 -2.73 22.38
N GLU A 186 15.07 -3.75 23.02
CA GLU A 186 15.60 -4.94 22.35
C GLU A 186 14.54 -5.68 21.53
N GLU A 187 13.31 -5.82 22.06
CA GLU A 187 12.23 -6.54 21.35
C GLU A 187 11.79 -5.79 20.10
N THR A 188 11.64 -4.47 20.20
CA THR A 188 11.28 -3.63 19.05
C THR A 188 12.36 -3.67 17.96
N LEU A 189 13.62 -3.57 18.32
CA LEU A 189 14.75 -3.71 17.40
C LEU A 189 14.79 -5.10 16.75
N ASN A 190 14.56 -6.16 17.54
CA ASN A 190 14.47 -7.52 17.03
C ASN A 190 13.37 -7.67 16.01
N GLN A 191 12.17 -7.13 16.25
CA GLN A 191 11.05 -7.17 15.30
C GLN A 191 11.35 -6.34 14.06
N TYR A 192 11.98 -5.19 14.21
CA TYR A 192 12.36 -4.30 13.13
C TYR A 192 13.33 -4.97 12.15
N TYR A 193 14.41 -5.58 12.63
CA TYR A 193 15.38 -6.25 11.77
C TYR A 193 14.82 -7.55 11.17
N ARG A 194 13.97 -8.29 11.92
CA ARG A 194 13.34 -9.53 11.43
C ARG A 194 12.24 -9.32 10.37
N GLN A 195 11.80 -8.10 10.15
CA GLN A 195 10.89 -7.84 9.01
C GLN A 195 11.63 -7.79 7.67
N ALA A 196 12.96 -7.68 7.69
CA ALA A 196 13.75 -7.68 6.47
C ALA A 196 13.49 -8.95 5.64
N THR A 197 13.29 -8.76 4.36
CA THR A 197 12.93 -9.82 3.42
C THR A 197 13.88 -9.77 2.21
N PRO A 198 14.64 -10.85 1.94
CA PRO A 198 15.61 -10.84 0.85
C PRO A 198 14.93 -10.88 -0.52
N ASN A 199 15.64 -10.42 -1.54
CA ASN A 199 15.29 -10.68 -2.93
C ASN A 199 15.62 -12.14 -3.30
N THR A 200 14.75 -12.75 -4.10
CA THR A 200 14.95 -14.06 -4.74
C THR A 200 15.30 -13.94 -6.22
N GLY A 201 15.56 -12.72 -6.69
CA GLY A 201 16.03 -12.33 -8.00
C GLY A 201 16.51 -10.89 -7.98
N ALA A 202 17.19 -10.43 -9.01
CA ALA A 202 17.61 -9.04 -9.13
C ALA A 202 16.40 -8.10 -9.07
N PHE A 203 16.58 -6.94 -8.43
CA PHE A 203 15.57 -5.88 -8.47
C PHE A 203 15.45 -5.36 -9.90
N ASP A 204 14.22 -5.22 -10.37
CA ASP A 204 13.90 -4.85 -11.74
C ASP A 204 12.61 -4.03 -11.75
N GLU A 205 12.75 -2.72 -11.96
CA GLU A 205 11.63 -1.78 -11.93
C GLU A 205 10.61 -2.04 -13.04
N GLU A 206 11.07 -2.54 -14.20
CA GLU A 206 10.20 -2.87 -15.33
C GLU A 206 9.30 -4.06 -14.99
N VAL A 207 9.89 -5.15 -14.50
CA VAL A 207 9.16 -6.36 -14.06
C VAL A 207 8.13 -6.01 -12.97
N ILE A 208 8.52 -5.17 -12.00
CA ILE A 208 7.62 -4.80 -10.89
C ILE A 208 6.49 -3.91 -11.40
N SER A 209 6.80 -2.91 -12.22
CA SER A 209 5.78 -1.97 -12.73
C SER A 209 4.80 -2.64 -13.71
N ASP A 210 5.26 -3.61 -14.51
CA ASP A 210 4.39 -4.43 -15.36
C ASP A 210 3.41 -5.24 -14.51
N ALA A 211 3.91 -5.94 -13.49
CA ALA A 211 3.06 -6.69 -12.58
C ALA A 211 2.06 -5.76 -11.86
N MET A 212 2.52 -4.62 -11.35
CA MET A 212 1.65 -3.63 -10.69
C MET A 212 0.59 -3.07 -11.63
N SER A 213 0.92 -2.85 -12.91
CA SER A 213 -0.07 -2.45 -13.93
C SER A 213 -1.18 -3.51 -14.08
N GLU A 214 -0.82 -4.81 -14.09
CA GLU A 214 -1.79 -5.90 -14.11
C GLU A 214 -2.64 -5.97 -12.82
N LEU A 215 -2.07 -5.61 -11.66
CA LEU A 215 -2.85 -5.45 -10.44
C LEU A 215 -3.95 -4.40 -10.61
N PHE A 216 -3.61 -3.20 -11.11
CA PHE A 216 -4.58 -2.13 -11.34
C PHE A 216 -5.58 -2.48 -12.45
N ASN A 217 -5.18 -3.29 -13.45
CA ASN A 217 -6.12 -3.84 -14.43
C ASN A 217 -7.19 -4.71 -13.76
N LYS A 218 -6.81 -5.48 -12.75
CA LYS A 218 -7.69 -6.39 -12.02
C LYS A 218 -8.58 -5.68 -11.00
N ILE A 219 -8.03 -4.76 -10.21
CA ILE A 219 -8.77 -4.13 -9.09
C ILE A 219 -9.49 -2.84 -9.49
N GLY A 220 -9.15 -2.24 -10.63
CA GLY A 220 -9.71 -0.96 -11.06
C GLY A 220 -8.90 0.25 -10.58
N GLU A 221 -9.57 1.39 -10.49
CA GLU A 221 -8.96 2.66 -10.07
C GLU A 221 -8.58 2.63 -8.59
N GLY A 222 -7.40 3.16 -8.24
CA GLY A 222 -6.93 3.19 -6.86
C GLY A 222 -5.75 4.15 -6.63
N ILE A 223 -5.36 4.27 -5.37
CA ILE A 223 -4.26 5.09 -4.88
C ILE A 223 -3.05 4.17 -4.67
N LEU A 224 -1.89 4.53 -5.23
CA LEU A 224 -0.65 3.78 -5.02
C LEU A 224 0.21 4.50 -3.99
N VAL A 225 0.38 3.86 -2.83
CA VAL A 225 1.26 4.30 -1.75
C VAL A 225 2.52 3.45 -1.80
N ALA A 226 3.67 4.06 -2.06
CA ALA A 226 4.94 3.36 -2.16
C ALA A 226 5.97 3.90 -1.17
N HIS A 227 6.89 3.04 -0.77
CA HIS A 227 7.97 3.37 0.15
C HIS A 227 9.33 3.16 -0.50
N SER A 228 10.25 4.10 -0.29
CA SER A 228 11.67 3.96 -0.59
C SER A 228 11.93 3.46 -2.02
N GLN A 229 12.61 2.34 -2.21
CA GLN A 229 12.89 1.71 -3.50
C GLN A 229 11.62 1.44 -4.33
N GLY A 230 10.46 1.25 -3.68
CA GLY A 230 9.18 1.07 -4.37
C GLY A 230 8.71 2.31 -5.16
N GLY A 231 9.33 3.47 -4.96
CA GLY A 231 8.99 4.72 -5.66
C GLY A 231 9.21 4.64 -7.17
N GLY A 232 10.31 4.03 -7.63
CA GLY A 232 10.59 3.85 -9.07
C GLY A 232 9.50 3.02 -9.76
N PRO A 233 9.26 1.77 -9.31
CA PRO A 233 8.15 0.99 -9.84
C PRO A 233 6.79 1.71 -9.76
N ALA A 234 6.55 2.55 -8.75
CA ALA A 234 5.31 3.31 -8.64
C ALA A 234 5.18 4.38 -9.75
N PHE A 235 6.24 5.12 -10.06
CA PHE A 235 6.24 6.04 -11.19
C PHE A 235 5.94 5.32 -12.50
N PHE A 236 6.66 4.25 -12.79
CA PHE A 236 6.48 3.49 -14.03
C PHE A 236 5.10 2.79 -14.09
N THR A 237 4.55 2.36 -12.97
CA THR A 237 3.17 1.84 -12.91
C THR A 237 2.16 2.92 -13.32
N ALA A 238 2.29 4.13 -12.79
CA ALA A 238 1.39 5.24 -13.14
C ALA A 238 1.53 5.69 -14.60
N ILE A 239 2.74 5.62 -15.16
CA ILE A 239 2.98 5.86 -16.59
C ILE A 239 2.28 4.80 -17.46
N LYS A 240 2.33 3.52 -17.04
CA LYS A 240 1.76 2.37 -17.79
C LYS A 240 0.24 2.23 -17.62
N ASN A 241 -0.33 2.75 -16.52
CA ASN A 241 -1.72 2.46 -16.17
C ASN A 241 -2.48 3.67 -15.59
N ASN A 242 -3.42 4.20 -16.34
CA ASN A 242 -4.24 5.37 -15.98
C ASN A 242 -5.26 5.13 -14.86
N LYS A 243 -5.36 3.89 -14.33
CA LYS A 243 -6.18 3.57 -13.16
C LYS A 243 -5.49 3.95 -11.85
N VAL A 244 -4.20 4.25 -11.85
CA VAL A 244 -3.53 4.91 -10.74
C VAL A 244 -4.03 6.35 -10.66
N LYS A 245 -4.73 6.71 -9.59
CA LYS A 245 -5.37 8.04 -9.41
C LYS A 245 -4.55 9.00 -8.58
N SER A 246 -3.60 8.50 -7.83
CA SER A 246 -2.61 9.31 -7.11
C SER A 246 -1.40 8.46 -6.78
N LEU A 247 -0.23 9.09 -6.73
CA LEU A 247 0.97 8.53 -6.14
C LEU A 247 1.24 9.20 -4.79
N VAL A 248 1.42 8.38 -3.77
CA VAL A 248 1.87 8.79 -2.44
C VAL A 248 3.18 8.09 -2.16
N LEU A 249 4.26 8.83 -2.05
CA LEU A 249 5.61 8.28 -1.90
C LEU A 249 6.16 8.66 -0.53
N TYR A 250 6.39 7.64 0.31
CA TYR A 250 7.10 7.82 1.56
C TYR A 250 8.58 7.58 1.33
N GLU A 251 9.40 8.60 1.60
CA GLU A 251 10.86 8.46 1.59
C GLU A 251 11.42 7.86 0.29
N PRO A 252 10.96 8.25 -0.92
CA PRO A 252 11.45 7.64 -2.15
C PRO A 252 12.97 7.80 -2.25
N GLY A 253 13.66 6.66 -2.33
CA GLY A 253 15.11 6.61 -2.34
C GLY A 253 15.61 5.24 -2.73
N GLY A 254 16.79 5.19 -3.40
CA GLY A 254 17.27 3.95 -4.03
C GLY A 254 16.37 3.46 -5.17
N CYS A 255 15.66 4.38 -5.81
CA CYS A 255 14.74 4.13 -6.93
C CYS A 255 14.97 5.16 -8.03
N THR A 256 14.56 4.82 -9.25
CA THR A 256 14.75 5.68 -10.43
C THR A 256 13.71 6.82 -10.47
N PHE A 257 14.20 8.05 -10.63
CA PHE A 257 13.35 9.21 -10.93
C PHE A 257 13.33 9.45 -12.44
N PRO A 258 12.14 9.42 -13.08
CA PRO A 258 12.02 9.70 -14.51
C PRO A 258 12.10 11.21 -14.79
N PHE A 259 12.85 11.60 -15.80
CA PHE A 259 12.91 12.98 -16.31
C PHE A 259 12.50 12.99 -17.79
N PRO A 260 11.88 14.08 -18.28
CA PRO A 260 11.52 14.18 -19.69
C PRO A 260 12.76 14.37 -20.56
N ALA A 261 12.70 13.90 -21.80
CA ALA A 261 13.79 13.98 -22.75
C ALA A 261 14.30 15.44 -22.90
N GLY A 262 15.60 15.59 -22.70
CA GLY A 262 16.32 16.87 -22.77
C GLY A 262 16.27 17.74 -21.53
N GLU A 263 15.66 17.28 -20.42
CA GLU A 263 15.54 18.05 -19.15
C GLU A 263 16.18 17.35 -17.95
N MET A 264 17.00 16.32 -18.19
CA MET A 264 17.74 15.68 -17.08
C MET A 264 18.79 16.65 -16.50
N PRO A 265 18.85 16.79 -15.15
CA PRO A 265 19.92 17.54 -14.51
C PRO A 265 21.28 16.87 -14.76
N SER A 266 22.32 17.68 -14.91
CA SER A 266 23.69 17.19 -15.08
C SER A 266 24.50 17.35 -13.80
N SER A 267 25.64 16.64 -13.72
CA SER A 267 26.61 16.81 -12.62
C SER A 267 27.25 18.21 -12.59
N ASN A 268 27.06 19.03 -13.62
CA ASN A 268 27.49 20.42 -13.61
C ASN A 268 26.48 21.34 -12.90
N ASP A 269 25.24 20.91 -12.79
CA ASP A 269 24.15 21.66 -12.20
C ASP A 269 24.03 21.42 -10.69
N ILE A 270 24.26 20.15 -10.29
CA ILE A 270 24.15 19.72 -8.90
C ILE A 270 25.16 18.62 -8.55
N THR A 271 25.44 18.45 -7.28
CA THR A 271 26.09 17.24 -6.78
C THR A 271 25.09 16.09 -6.78
N MET A 272 25.32 15.10 -7.63
CA MET A 272 24.43 13.94 -7.75
C MET A 272 24.51 13.04 -6.52
N PRO A 273 23.36 12.60 -5.98
CA PRO A 273 23.34 11.57 -4.94
C PRO A 273 23.84 10.24 -5.50
N ALA A 274 24.50 9.44 -4.66
CA ALA A 274 25.09 8.17 -5.09
C ALA A 274 24.05 7.07 -5.38
N PHE A 275 22.91 7.12 -4.67
CA PHE A 275 21.91 6.06 -4.67
C PHE A 275 20.51 6.52 -5.10
N LEU A 276 20.42 7.57 -5.91
CA LEU A 276 19.18 8.00 -6.54
C LEU A 276 19.39 8.09 -8.06
N PRO A 277 19.20 6.99 -8.80
CA PRO A 277 19.33 7.01 -10.24
C PRO A 277 18.26 7.88 -10.90
N ILE A 278 18.59 8.47 -12.04
CA ILE A 278 17.66 9.19 -12.89
C ILE A 278 17.61 8.53 -14.27
N GLN A 279 16.47 8.61 -14.92
CA GLN A 279 16.26 8.03 -16.25
C GLN A 279 15.53 9.02 -17.15
N GLU A 280 16.06 9.22 -18.36
CA GLU A 280 15.36 9.97 -19.39
C GLU A 280 14.24 9.11 -19.98
N ILE A 281 13.04 9.68 -20.06
CA ILE A 281 11.86 9.07 -20.68
C ILE A 281 11.26 10.02 -21.72
N SER A 282 10.33 9.54 -22.53
CA SER A 282 9.61 10.38 -23.46
C SER A 282 8.83 11.50 -22.73
N VAL A 283 8.72 12.68 -23.34
CA VAL A 283 7.89 13.77 -22.79
C VAL A 283 6.43 13.33 -22.66
N GLU A 284 5.94 12.49 -23.58
CA GLU A 284 4.60 11.93 -23.52
C GLU A 284 4.38 11.10 -22.24
N ASP A 285 5.33 10.21 -21.93
CA ASP A 285 5.25 9.37 -20.73
C ASP A 285 5.40 10.21 -19.45
N PHE A 286 6.30 11.18 -19.45
CA PHE A 286 6.46 12.08 -18.30
C PHE A 286 5.16 12.88 -18.03
N ASN A 287 4.49 13.35 -19.08
CA ASN A 287 3.23 14.07 -18.96
C ASN A 287 2.09 13.23 -18.40
N LYS A 288 2.15 11.88 -18.41
CA LYS A 288 1.17 11.04 -17.72
C LYS A 288 1.23 11.21 -16.22
N LEU A 289 2.43 11.45 -15.66
CA LEU A 289 2.58 11.76 -14.22
C LEU A 289 1.95 13.12 -13.88
N ALA A 290 1.99 14.07 -14.79
CA ALA A 290 1.35 15.39 -14.59
C ALA A 290 -0.19 15.33 -14.56
N GLN A 291 -0.82 14.21 -14.91
CA GLN A 291 -2.28 14.06 -14.91
C GLN A 291 -2.85 13.59 -13.56
N ILE A 292 -2.02 13.24 -12.61
CA ILE A 292 -2.45 12.73 -11.29
C ILE A 292 -1.78 13.53 -10.18
N PRO A 293 -2.45 13.72 -9.03
CA PRO A 293 -1.81 14.33 -7.87
C PRO A 293 -0.76 13.39 -7.29
N ILE A 294 0.41 13.97 -6.95
CA ILE A 294 1.56 13.25 -6.39
C ILE A 294 2.02 13.95 -5.12
N VAL A 295 2.25 13.21 -4.04
CA VAL A 295 2.85 13.73 -2.82
C VAL A 295 4.02 12.87 -2.39
N LEU A 296 5.10 13.52 -1.97
CA LEU A 296 6.31 12.88 -1.44
C LEU A 296 6.50 13.32 0.01
N TYR A 297 6.44 12.37 0.95
CA TYR A 297 6.66 12.61 2.38
C TYR A 297 8.06 12.22 2.79
N PHE A 298 8.73 13.10 3.54
CA PHE A 298 10.06 12.84 4.11
C PHE A 298 10.03 13.07 5.62
N GLY A 299 10.69 12.17 6.36
CA GLY A 299 10.84 12.25 7.80
C GLY A 299 11.84 13.31 8.26
N ASP A 300 12.31 13.13 9.46
CA ASP A 300 13.23 14.04 10.14
C ASP A 300 14.70 13.63 9.93
N PHE A 301 15.61 14.38 10.54
CA PHE A 301 17.07 14.14 10.54
C PHE A 301 17.73 14.22 9.15
N ILE A 302 17.14 15.00 8.24
CA ILE A 302 17.70 15.34 6.94
C ILE A 302 18.21 16.78 7.00
N PRO A 303 19.52 17.03 6.92
CA PRO A 303 20.05 18.39 7.04
C PRO A 303 19.75 19.25 5.82
N ASN A 304 19.59 20.56 6.04
CA ASN A 304 19.45 21.52 4.97
C ASN A 304 20.81 21.99 4.39
N GLU A 305 21.89 21.84 5.18
CA GLU A 305 23.24 22.23 4.82
C GLU A 305 24.16 21.01 4.75
N HIS A 306 25.35 21.18 4.19
CA HIS A 306 26.35 20.12 4.10
C HIS A 306 26.61 19.45 5.46
N SER A 307 26.66 18.12 5.45
CA SER A 307 26.89 17.30 6.62
C SER A 307 28.13 16.43 6.45
N GLU A 308 28.99 16.38 7.46
CA GLU A 308 30.11 15.43 7.53
C GLU A 308 29.64 13.97 7.74
N ASN A 309 28.38 13.75 8.16
CA ASN A 309 27.77 12.43 8.22
C ASN A 309 27.38 12.00 6.78
N PRO A 310 28.02 10.96 6.21
CA PRO A 310 27.81 10.60 4.81
C PRO A 310 26.37 10.12 4.53
N PHE A 311 25.66 9.55 5.50
CA PHE A 311 24.27 9.13 5.35
C PHE A 311 23.34 10.36 5.31
N ALA A 312 23.54 11.31 6.21
CA ALA A 312 22.77 12.54 6.25
C ALA A 312 23.02 13.40 5.00
N GLU A 313 24.29 13.49 4.55
CA GLU A 313 24.65 14.20 3.32
C GLU A 313 24.01 13.58 2.09
N GLU A 314 24.00 12.25 1.98
CA GLU A 314 23.35 11.57 0.88
C GLU A 314 21.84 11.86 0.82
N TRP A 315 21.15 11.89 1.98
CA TRP A 315 19.74 12.28 2.05
C TRP A 315 19.52 13.74 1.63
N ARG A 316 20.40 14.66 2.05
CA ARG A 316 20.35 16.07 1.63
C ARG A 316 20.48 16.21 0.12
N LEU A 317 21.42 15.49 -0.50
CA LEU A 317 21.61 15.49 -1.96
C LEU A 317 20.39 14.92 -2.69
N ARG A 318 19.78 13.85 -2.15
CA ARG A 318 18.54 13.29 -2.71
C ARG A 318 17.40 14.31 -2.72
N ILE A 319 17.17 14.99 -1.59
CA ILE A 319 16.14 16.04 -1.51
C ILE A 319 16.43 17.15 -2.54
N GLY A 320 17.68 17.52 -2.73
CA GLY A 320 18.07 18.51 -3.76
C GLY A 320 17.65 18.07 -5.16
N LEU A 321 17.95 16.83 -5.55
CA LEU A 321 17.57 16.27 -6.84
C LEU A 321 16.04 16.13 -7.00
N ILE A 322 15.35 15.69 -5.93
CA ILE A 322 13.89 15.51 -5.94
C ILE A 322 13.17 16.86 -6.07
N LYS A 323 13.70 17.94 -5.50
CA LYS A 323 13.16 19.28 -5.71
C LYS A 323 13.29 19.74 -7.19
N ILE A 324 14.38 19.39 -7.85
CA ILE A 324 14.52 19.65 -9.30
C ILE A 324 13.47 18.85 -10.09
N TRP A 325 13.25 17.60 -9.72
CA TRP A 325 12.21 16.77 -10.34
C TRP A 325 10.80 17.35 -10.11
N GLU A 326 10.51 17.81 -8.89
CA GLU A 326 9.25 18.50 -8.57
C GLU A 326 9.03 19.72 -9.45
N ASP A 327 10.06 20.60 -9.53
CA ASP A 327 10.01 21.79 -10.37
C ASP A 327 9.80 21.45 -11.86
N THR A 328 10.45 20.38 -12.33
CA THR A 328 10.28 19.89 -13.70
C THR A 328 8.85 19.40 -13.93
N LEU A 329 8.30 18.59 -13.02
CA LEU A 329 6.94 18.09 -13.15
C LEU A 329 5.89 19.24 -13.09
N ARG A 330 6.12 20.25 -12.24
CA ARG A 330 5.27 21.46 -12.18
C ARG A 330 5.30 22.27 -13.46
N LYS A 331 6.47 22.39 -14.13
CA LYS A 331 6.57 23.04 -15.46
C LYS A 331 5.76 22.32 -16.52
N HIS A 332 5.62 21.01 -16.39
CA HIS A 332 4.76 20.17 -17.24
C HIS A 332 3.28 20.17 -16.80
N GLY A 333 2.89 21.00 -15.84
CA GLY A 333 1.52 21.15 -15.34
C GLY A 333 1.11 20.13 -14.28
N GLY A 334 2.05 19.42 -13.68
CA GLY A 334 1.79 18.42 -12.65
C GLY A 334 1.40 19.02 -11.30
N ASP A 335 0.46 18.36 -10.62
CA ASP A 335 0.08 18.63 -9.23
C ASP A 335 0.96 17.76 -8.32
N VAL A 336 2.07 18.32 -7.88
CA VAL A 336 3.06 17.61 -7.04
C VAL A 336 3.48 18.47 -5.85
N GLU A 337 3.67 17.81 -4.71
CA GLU A 337 4.15 18.46 -3.48
C GLU A 337 5.13 17.58 -2.72
N ILE A 338 6.20 18.19 -2.21
CA ILE A 338 7.14 17.61 -1.27
C ILE A 338 6.78 18.10 0.12
N VAL A 339 6.57 17.19 1.05
CA VAL A 339 6.23 17.48 2.45
C VAL A 339 7.35 16.95 3.34
N MET A 340 8.13 17.85 3.90
CA MET A 340 9.04 17.53 5.00
C MET A 340 8.20 17.49 6.29
N LEU A 341 8.09 16.34 6.93
CA LEU A 341 7.23 16.17 8.12
C LEU A 341 7.54 17.19 9.23
N PRO A 342 8.81 17.57 9.51
CA PRO A 342 9.11 18.63 10.45
C PRO A 342 8.52 20.00 10.09
N GLU A 343 8.38 20.32 8.81
CA GLU A 343 7.82 21.60 8.35
C GLU A 343 6.30 21.71 8.61
N VAL A 344 5.64 20.56 8.81
CA VAL A 344 4.22 20.49 9.17
C VAL A 344 3.98 20.12 10.64
N GLY A 345 5.05 20.18 11.48
CA GLY A 345 4.96 19.98 12.92
C GLY A 345 5.04 18.52 13.39
N ILE A 346 5.40 17.59 12.51
CA ILE A 346 5.56 16.16 12.82
C ILE A 346 7.06 15.85 12.85
N TYR A 347 7.60 15.58 14.03
CA TYR A 347 9.05 15.49 14.26
C TYR A 347 9.51 14.08 14.63
N GLY A 348 10.81 13.82 14.47
CA GLY A 348 11.48 12.61 14.91
C GLY A 348 11.25 11.38 14.04
N ASN A 349 10.65 11.52 12.87
CA ASN A 349 10.35 10.41 11.99
C ASN A 349 11.60 9.87 11.30
N THR A 350 11.68 8.54 11.28
CA THR A 350 12.73 7.76 10.61
C THR A 350 12.44 7.62 9.12
N HIS A 351 13.17 6.70 8.46
CA HIS A 351 12.86 6.28 7.09
C HIS A 351 11.52 5.52 6.95
N PHE A 352 10.86 5.18 8.07
CA PHE A 352 9.58 4.46 8.10
C PHE A 352 8.47 5.26 8.81
N PRO A 353 8.10 6.47 8.31
CA PRO A 353 7.15 7.33 9.01
C PRO A 353 5.80 6.66 9.31
N PHE A 354 5.38 5.74 8.44
CA PHE A 354 4.16 4.95 8.57
C PHE A 354 4.23 3.88 9.68
N SER A 355 5.39 3.65 10.27
CA SER A 355 5.66 2.65 11.31
C SER A 355 6.17 3.27 12.62
N ASP A 356 6.60 4.53 12.61
CA ASP A 356 7.10 5.27 13.75
C ASP A 356 6.04 5.48 14.84
N LEU A 357 6.44 5.91 16.06
CA LEU A 357 5.54 6.06 17.20
C LEU A 357 4.37 7.01 16.95
N ASN A 358 4.55 8.00 16.09
CA ASN A 358 3.54 8.97 15.65
C ASN A 358 2.88 8.62 14.31
N ASN A 359 2.86 7.34 13.91
CA ASN A 359 2.32 6.89 12.63
C ASN A 359 0.85 7.24 12.41
N VAL A 360 0.07 7.42 13.46
CA VAL A 360 -1.33 7.87 13.36
C VAL A 360 -1.41 9.30 12.84
N GLU A 361 -0.55 10.20 13.33
CA GLU A 361 -0.46 11.58 12.86
C GLU A 361 -0.05 11.65 11.38
N VAL A 362 0.91 10.80 10.99
CA VAL A 362 1.33 10.65 9.58
C VAL A 362 0.19 10.11 8.70
N ALA A 363 -0.59 9.16 9.20
CA ALA A 363 -1.76 8.64 8.50
C ALA A 363 -2.88 9.68 8.39
N ASP A 364 -3.08 10.52 9.40
CA ASP A 364 -4.06 11.61 9.37
C ASP A 364 -3.67 12.69 8.35
N LEU A 365 -2.37 12.98 8.22
CA LEU A 365 -1.85 13.88 7.19
C LEU A 365 -2.15 13.35 5.78
N LEU A 366 -1.87 12.06 5.54
CA LEU A 366 -2.21 11.42 4.26
C LEU A 366 -3.73 11.42 4.03
N TYR A 367 -4.52 11.09 5.06
CA TYR A 367 -5.97 11.08 4.94
C TYR A 367 -6.51 12.46 4.52
N LYS A 368 -6.01 13.54 5.14
CA LYS A 368 -6.35 14.91 4.78
C LYS A 368 -5.98 15.24 3.33
N TYR A 369 -4.77 14.86 2.88
CA TYR A 369 -4.36 15.02 1.49
C TYR A 369 -5.34 14.34 0.53
N LEU A 370 -5.75 13.10 0.83
CA LEU A 370 -6.71 12.37 0.00
C LEU A 370 -8.10 13.04 -0.03
N GLU A 371 -8.55 13.63 1.09
CA GLU A 371 -9.78 14.43 1.13
C GLU A 371 -9.66 15.69 0.27
N ASP A 372 -8.57 16.45 0.41
CA ASP A 372 -8.33 17.69 -0.33
C ASP A 372 -8.28 17.42 -1.85
N LYS A 373 -7.73 16.28 -2.28
CA LYS A 373 -7.69 15.82 -3.67
C LYS A 373 -8.98 15.09 -4.12
N LYS A 374 -9.99 14.91 -3.25
CA LYS A 374 -11.26 14.19 -3.51
C LYS A 374 -11.05 12.72 -3.91
N LEU A 375 -10.14 12.08 -3.24
CA LEU A 375 -9.75 10.68 -3.46
C LEU A 375 -10.21 9.74 -2.33
N ASN A 376 -11.11 10.19 -1.49
CA ASN A 376 -11.62 9.46 -0.34
C ASN A 376 -13.00 8.81 -0.58
#